data_91ab8610be998f423764e31780758d8b
#
_entry.id   91ab8610be998f423764e31780758d8b
#
_cell.length_a   1.000
_cell.length_b   1.000
_cell.length_c   1.000
_cell.angle_alpha   90.00
_cell.angle_beta   90.00
_cell.angle_gamma   90.00
#
_symmetry.space_group_name_H-M   'P 1'
#
loop_
_entity.id
_entity.type
_entity.pdbx_description
1 polymer ?
#
loop_
_entity_poly.entity_id
_entity_poly.type
_entity_poly.pdbx_seq_one_letter_code
_entity_poly.pdbx_strand_id
1 'polypeptide(L)'
;MNRNDEIVIHIQNDCRICVEMQENNITSVKYIEANEILKCLKDAAKFKFSINSGILPQNCIAYSEDKKKNKFVVISFEEQTADIMFEKTEYKDFPLPRLVFGFSVSADNLITDVQLGVTETGRLTPKSKMFIYPFSNVEEFRLCTGSNVCLLYTSPSPRDM
;
A
#
# COMPACT_ATOMS: atom_id res chain seq x y z
N MET A 1 3.89 -3.82 -25.73
CA MET A 1 4.70 -2.68 -26.17
C MET A 1 5.76 -3.25 -27.10
N ASN A 2 5.66 -2.99 -28.41
CA ASN A 2 6.64 -3.45 -29.39
C ASN A 2 7.95 -2.71 -29.15
N ARG A 3 9.08 -3.41 -29.25
CA ARG A 3 10.43 -2.86 -29.00
C ARG A 3 10.91 -1.80 -30.01
N ASN A 4 10.09 -1.42 -30.95
CA ASN A 4 10.46 -0.50 -32.06
C ASN A 4 9.71 0.84 -32.02
N ASP A 5 8.93 1.12 -30.96
CA ASP A 5 8.26 2.42 -30.84
C ASP A 5 9.25 3.41 -30.22
N GLU A 6 9.67 4.39 -31.01
CA GLU A 6 10.61 5.43 -30.59
C GLU A 6 9.96 6.80 -30.65
N ILE A 7 10.24 7.62 -29.64
CA ILE A 7 9.84 9.03 -29.61
C ILE A 7 11.10 9.87 -29.49
N VAL A 8 11.34 10.72 -30.51
CA VAL A 8 12.48 11.64 -30.52
C VAL A 8 11.99 13.07 -30.40
N ILE A 9 12.58 13.82 -29.47
CA ILE A 9 12.26 15.23 -29.26
C ILE A 9 13.42 16.08 -29.79
N HIS A 10 13.15 16.92 -30.77
CA HIS A 10 14.11 17.85 -31.35
C HIS A 10 13.81 19.26 -30.83
N ILE A 11 14.83 19.93 -30.29
CA ILE A 11 14.75 21.33 -29.89
C ILE A 11 15.56 22.11 -30.90
N GLN A 12 14.89 22.99 -31.67
CA GLN A 12 15.52 23.81 -32.69
C GLN A 12 16.13 25.09 -32.07
N ASN A 13 17.06 25.73 -32.82
CA ASN A 13 17.73 26.94 -32.32
C ASN A 13 16.80 28.14 -32.10
N ASP A 14 15.63 28.15 -32.72
CA ASP A 14 14.56 29.14 -32.55
C ASP A 14 13.57 28.76 -31.44
N CYS A 15 13.95 27.80 -30.59
CA CYS A 15 13.14 27.27 -29.48
C CYS A 15 11.86 26.54 -29.91
N ARG A 16 11.65 26.24 -31.19
CA ARG A 16 10.58 25.35 -31.61
C ARG A 16 10.90 23.92 -31.24
N ILE A 17 9.90 23.19 -30.81
CA ILE A 17 10.03 21.80 -30.39
C ILE A 17 9.23 20.92 -31.35
N CYS A 18 9.92 19.95 -31.91
CA CYS A 18 9.36 18.97 -32.82
C CYS A 18 9.45 17.58 -32.17
N VAL A 19 8.33 16.87 -32.13
CA VAL A 19 8.28 15.48 -31.66
C VAL A 19 8.06 14.58 -32.85
N GLU A 20 9.00 13.67 -33.07
CA GLU A 20 8.93 12.61 -34.04
C GLU A 20 8.53 11.31 -33.31
N MET A 21 7.49 10.67 -33.79
CA MET A 21 7.02 9.39 -33.27
C MET A 21 7.05 8.35 -34.36
N GLN A 22 7.74 7.25 -34.11
CA GLN A 22 7.78 6.11 -35.00
C GLN A 22 6.92 4.97 -34.40
N GLU A 23 5.86 4.63 -35.11
CA GLU A 23 4.97 3.53 -34.74
C GLU A 23 4.63 2.73 -36.02
N ASN A 24 4.81 1.40 -35.96
CA ASN A 24 4.50 0.49 -37.09
C ASN A 24 5.07 0.91 -38.43
N ASN A 25 6.33 1.38 -38.49
CA ASN A 25 7.01 1.91 -39.65
C ASN A 25 6.37 3.21 -40.23
N ILE A 26 5.53 3.86 -39.48
CA ILE A 26 4.98 5.18 -39.82
C ILE A 26 5.67 6.21 -38.95
N THR A 27 6.31 7.20 -39.56
CA THR A 27 6.89 8.33 -38.85
C THR A 27 5.92 9.50 -38.90
N SER A 28 5.50 9.97 -37.74
CA SER A 28 4.69 11.18 -37.60
C SER A 28 5.47 12.28 -36.92
N VAL A 29 5.33 13.49 -37.40
CA VAL A 29 6.04 14.67 -36.89
C VAL A 29 5.02 15.70 -36.43
N LYS A 30 5.16 16.18 -35.16
CA LYS A 30 4.30 17.18 -34.59
C LYS A 30 5.09 18.28 -33.90
N TYR A 31 4.75 19.54 -34.19
CA TYR A 31 5.27 20.69 -33.45
C TYR A 31 4.43 20.92 -32.18
N ILE A 32 5.12 21.10 -31.06
CA ILE A 32 4.49 21.20 -29.74
C ILE A 32 5.05 22.41 -29.01
N GLU A 33 4.23 23.08 -28.23
CA GLU A 33 4.64 24.16 -27.36
C GLU A 33 5.50 23.64 -26.18
N ALA A 34 6.53 24.43 -25.79
CA ALA A 34 7.44 24.07 -24.69
C ALA A 34 6.70 23.73 -23.40
N ASN A 35 5.60 24.44 -23.12
CA ASN A 35 4.78 24.19 -21.92
C ASN A 35 4.07 22.83 -21.95
N GLU A 36 3.68 22.36 -23.12
CA GLU A 36 3.05 21.02 -23.28
C GLU A 36 4.07 19.91 -22.99
N ILE A 37 5.30 20.06 -23.52
CA ILE A 37 6.38 19.09 -23.22
C ILE A 37 6.75 19.09 -21.75
N LEU A 38 6.89 20.27 -21.14
CA LEU A 38 7.16 20.37 -19.70
C LEU A 38 6.07 19.70 -18.86
N LYS A 39 4.81 19.84 -19.29
CA LYS A 39 3.69 19.16 -18.64
C LYS A 39 3.81 17.63 -18.79
N CYS A 40 4.05 17.14 -20.00
CA CYS A 40 4.24 15.71 -20.25
C CYS A 40 5.44 15.14 -19.48
N LEU A 41 6.57 15.84 -19.42
CA LEU A 41 7.75 15.43 -18.66
C LEU A 41 7.48 15.43 -17.16
N LYS A 42 6.79 16.44 -16.64
CA LYS A 42 6.38 16.48 -15.23
C LYS A 42 5.42 15.34 -14.90
N ASP A 43 4.48 15.04 -15.79
CA ASP A 43 3.56 13.93 -15.60
C ASP A 43 4.27 12.58 -15.68
N ALA A 44 5.18 12.40 -16.63
CA ALA A 44 6.03 11.21 -16.71
C ALA A 44 6.98 11.08 -15.49
N ALA A 45 7.55 12.18 -15.01
CA ALA A 45 8.37 12.17 -13.80
C ALA A 45 7.59 11.80 -12.53
N LYS A 46 6.30 12.08 -12.49
CA LYS A 46 5.42 11.63 -11.37
C LYS A 46 5.31 10.10 -11.28
N PHE A 47 5.60 9.36 -12.35
CA PHE A 47 5.64 7.89 -12.33
C PHE A 47 6.96 7.31 -11.76
N LYS A 48 7.98 8.13 -11.54
CA LYS A 48 9.26 7.72 -10.95
C LYS A 48 9.36 8.15 -9.48
N PHE A 49 8.30 8.00 -8.69
CA PHE A 49 8.46 8.14 -7.26
C PHE A 49 9.14 6.89 -6.70
N SER A 50 10.40 7.03 -6.35
CA SER A 50 11.01 6.19 -5.34
C SER A 50 10.35 6.56 -4.01
N ILE A 51 9.35 5.78 -3.60
CA ILE A 51 8.76 5.91 -2.27
C ILE A 51 9.79 5.33 -1.31
N ASN A 52 10.44 6.20 -0.54
CA ASN A 52 11.22 5.75 0.59
C ASN A 52 10.25 5.50 1.74
N SER A 53 9.95 4.24 2.00
CA SER A 53 9.07 3.84 3.10
C SER A 53 9.68 4.11 4.49
N GLY A 54 10.96 4.48 4.55
CA GLY A 54 11.68 4.50 5.81
C GLY A 54 11.85 3.10 6.41
N ILE A 55 11.96 3.04 7.74
CA ILE A 55 12.02 1.76 8.47
C ILE A 55 10.59 1.23 8.58
N LEU A 56 10.35 0.08 7.95
CA LEU A 56 9.06 -0.61 8.06
C LEU A 56 8.98 -1.42 9.37
N PRO A 57 7.77 -1.59 9.93
CA PRO A 57 7.55 -2.48 11.06
C PRO A 57 8.02 -3.90 10.76
N GLN A 58 8.42 -4.62 11.79
CA GLN A 58 8.69 -6.06 11.67
C GLN A 58 7.44 -6.76 11.11
N ASN A 59 7.67 -7.77 10.26
CA ASN A 59 6.61 -8.53 9.59
C ASN A 59 5.75 -7.71 8.59
N CYS A 60 6.19 -6.52 8.19
CA CYS A 60 5.52 -5.78 7.13
C CYS A 60 5.73 -6.50 5.79
N ILE A 61 4.62 -6.89 5.16
CA ILE A 61 4.62 -7.63 3.88
C ILE A 61 4.23 -6.78 2.68
N ALA A 62 3.58 -5.65 2.91
CA ALA A 62 3.27 -4.68 1.87
C ALA A 62 3.20 -3.26 2.43
N TYR A 63 3.62 -2.31 1.60
CA TYR A 63 3.53 -0.88 1.87
C TYR A 63 3.17 -0.16 0.58
N SER A 64 2.27 0.78 0.67
CA SER A 64 1.99 1.71 -0.43
C SER A 64 1.69 3.11 0.12
N GLU A 65 1.98 4.12 -0.68
CA GLU A 65 1.67 5.51 -0.36
C GLU A 65 1.06 6.18 -1.59
N ASP A 66 -0.03 6.91 -1.40
CA ASP A 66 -0.69 7.63 -2.47
C ASP A 66 -0.12 9.05 -2.66
N LYS A 67 -0.60 9.76 -3.67
CA LYS A 67 -0.19 11.15 -3.97
C LYS A 67 -0.56 12.14 -2.87
N LYS A 68 -1.50 11.79 -2.00
CA LYS A 68 -1.95 12.60 -0.86
C LYS A 68 -1.21 12.26 0.42
N LYS A 69 -0.19 11.38 0.32
CA LYS A 69 0.59 10.85 1.45
C LYS A 69 -0.22 9.96 2.42
N ASN A 70 -1.38 9.46 2.01
CA ASN A 70 -2.01 8.38 2.75
C ASN A 70 -1.23 7.11 2.51
N LYS A 71 -1.08 6.33 3.56
CA LYS A 71 -0.29 5.10 3.56
C LYS A 71 -1.19 3.90 3.78
N PHE A 72 -0.84 2.79 3.16
CA PHE A 72 -1.44 1.50 3.46
C PHE A 72 -0.32 0.53 3.83
N VAL A 73 -0.41 -0.03 5.02
CA VAL A 73 0.62 -0.92 5.60
C VAL A 73 -0.01 -2.26 5.89
N VAL A 74 0.61 -3.33 5.43
CA VAL A 74 0.13 -4.69 5.70
C VAL A 74 1.18 -5.45 6.51
N ILE A 75 0.74 -5.99 7.65
CA ILE A 75 1.59 -6.75 8.58
C ILE A 75 1.03 -8.17 8.71
N SER A 76 1.90 -9.16 8.64
CA SER A 76 1.52 -10.56 8.84
C SER A 76 2.10 -11.09 10.15
N PHE A 77 1.27 -11.78 10.93
CA PHE A 77 1.67 -12.52 12.10
C PHE A 77 1.54 -14.01 11.82
N GLU A 78 2.60 -14.74 12.06
CA GLU A 78 2.59 -16.19 11.91
C GLU A 78 1.65 -16.85 12.93
N GLU A 79 1.35 -18.13 12.72
CA GLU A 79 0.57 -18.93 13.66
C GLU A 79 1.21 -18.89 15.05
N GLN A 80 0.39 -18.68 16.05
CA GLN A 80 0.84 -18.63 17.45
C GLN A 80 -0.27 -19.07 18.37
N THR A 81 0.04 -19.32 19.63
CA THR A 81 -0.94 -19.47 20.70
C THR A 81 -1.02 -18.19 21.52
N ALA A 82 -2.20 -17.88 22.04
CA ALA A 82 -2.41 -16.77 22.94
C ALA A 82 -3.51 -17.10 23.95
N ASP A 83 -3.39 -16.53 25.14
CA ASP A 83 -4.49 -16.56 26.10
C ASP A 83 -5.51 -15.51 25.68
N ILE A 84 -6.73 -15.94 25.44
CA ILE A 84 -7.83 -15.06 25.04
C ILE A 84 -8.96 -15.12 26.08
N MET A 85 -9.67 -14.00 26.24
CA MET A 85 -10.87 -13.94 27.05
C MET A 85 -12.07 -13.67 26.13
N PHE A 86 -13.05 -14.56 26.18
CA PHE A 86 -14.30 -14.40 25.46
C PHE A 86 -15.47 -14.60 26.39
N GLU A 87 -16.39 -13.66 26.47
CA GLU A 87 -17.57 -13.67 27.35
C GLU A 87 -17.26 -14.08 28.81
N LYS A 88 -16.20 -13.51 29.40
CA LYS A 88 -15.70 -13.81 30.78
C LYS A 88 -15.09 -15.20 30.98
N THR A 89 -14.92 -15.96 29.90
CA THR A 89 -14.25 -17.26 29.94
C THR A 89 -12.82 -17.09 29.39
N GLU A 90 -11.86 -17.52 30.18
CA GLU A 90 -10.44 -17.55 29.75
C GLU A 90 -10.13 -18.85 28.97
N TYR A 91 -9.56 -18.71 27.83
CA TYR A 91 -9.05 -19.80 26.98
C TYR A 91 -7.54 -19.70 26.91
N LYS A 92 -6.83 -20.57 27.60
CA LYS A 92 -5.37 -20.63 27.59
C LYS A 92 -4.86 -21.33 26.34
N ASP A 93 -3.70 -20.87 25.88
CA ASP A 93 -3.01 -21.44 24.72
C ASP A 93 -3.92 -21.60 23.49
N PHE A 94 -4.87 -20.66 23.30
CA PHE A 94 -5.78 -20.72 22.17
C PHE A 94 -5.02 -20.58 20.86
N PRO A 95 -5.18 -21.51 19.89
CA PRO A 95 -4.46 -21.47 18.65
C PRO A 95 -4.99 -20.33 17.76
N LEU A 96 -4.12 -19.38 17.43
CA LEU A 96 -4.40 -18.33 16.47
C LEU A 96 -3.80 -18.72 15.12
N PRO A 97 -4.60 -18.68 14.06
CA PRO A 97 -4.09 -18.88 12.69
C PRO A 97 -3.18 -17.73 12.28
N ARG A 98 -2.59 -17.83 11.11
CA ARG A 98 -1.82 -16.74 10.52
C ARG A 98 -2.73 -15.55 10.23
N LEU A 99 -2.45 -14.42 10.89
CA LEU A 99 -3.21 -13.20 10.79
C LEU A 99 -2.54 -12.19 9.86
N VAL A 100 -3.36 -11.48 9.08
CA VAL A 100 -2.89 -10.37 8.23
C VAL A 100 -3.71 -9.15 8.58
N PHE A 101 -3.02 -8.10 9.02
CA PHE A 101 -3.60 -6.79 9.31
C PHE A 101 -3.26 -5.80 8.20
N GLY A 102 -4.27 -5.09 7.73
CA GLY A 102 -4.13 -3.93 6.84
C GLY A 102 -4.48 -2.65 7.60
N PHE A 103 -3.58 -1.67 7.57
CA PHE A 103 -3.77 -0.37 8.20
C PHE A 103 -3.82 0.72 7.16
N SER A 104 -4.91 1.47 7.10
CA SER A 104 -5.00 2.72 6.37
C SER A 104 -4.59 3.87 7.27
N VAL A 105 -3.57 4.63 6.86
CA VAL A 105 -3.00 5.72 7.64
C VAL A 105 -3.09 7.00 6.83
N SER A 106 -3.69 8.04 7.40
CA SER A 106 -3.80 9.36 6.77
C SER A 106 -2.45 10.05 6.64
N ALA A 107 -2.39 11.13 5.86
CA ALA A 107 -1.21 11.99 5.74
C ALA A 107 -0.73 12.56 7.09
N ASP A 108 -1.64 12.72 8.04
CA ASP A 108 -1.34 13.19 9.41
C ASP A 108 -0.88 12.06 10.35
N ASN A 109 -0.59 10.87 9.79
CA ASN A 109 -0.19 9.66 10.50
C ASN A 109 -1.25 9.11 11.48
N LEU A 110 -2.53 9.38 11.23
CA LEU A 110 -3.62 8.78 11.99
C LEU A 110 -4.12 7.53 11.29
N ILE A 111 -4.36 6.46 12.05
CA ILE A 111 -5.00 5.25 11.52
C ILE A 111 -6.48 5.55 11.31
N THR A 112 -6.94 5.38 10.08
CA THR A 112 -8.31 5.66 9.66
C THR A 112 -9.15 4.41 9.47
N ASP A 113 -8.50 3.28 9.18
CA ASP A 113 -9.18 2.00 8.99
C ASP A 113 -8.22 0.85 9.33
N VAL A 114 -8.78 -0.23 9.88
CA VAL A 114 -8.05 -1.46 10.18
C VAL A 114 -8.79 -2.64 9.60
N GLN A 115 -8.08 -3.45 8.84
CA GLN A 115 -8.59 -4.68 8.24
C GLN A 115 -7.89 -5.87 8.87
N LEU A 116 -8.61 -6.97 9.05
CA LEU A 116 -8.10 -8.21 9.60
C LEU A 116 -8.60 -9.39 8.78
N GLY A 117 -7.68 -10.21 8.34
CA GLY A 117 -7.97 -11.47 7.67
C GLY A 117 -7.09 -12.60 8.16
N VAL A 118 -7.50 -13.81 7.81
CA VAL A 118 -6.76 -15.05 8.06
C VAL A 118 -6.24 -15.57 6.74
N THR A 119 -5.02 -16.08 6.71
CA THR A 119 -4.45 -16.72 5.52
C THR A 119 -4.01 -18.14 5.80
N GLU A 120 -3.91 -18.93 4.74
CA GLU A 120 -3.28 -20.24 4.81
C GLU A 120 -1.79 -20.11 5.17
N THR A 121 -1.24 -21.17 5.71
CA THR A 121 0.20 -21.31 5.98
C THR A 121 1.02 -21.33 4.68
N GLY A 122 2.27 -20.90 4.78
CA GLY A 122 3.19 -20.90 3.65
C GLY A 122 3.50 -19.51 3.11
N ARG A 123 4.11 -19.44 1.93
CA ARG A 123 4.54 -18.18 1.33
C ARG A 123 3.34 -17.38 0.83
N LEU A 124 3.17 -16.16 1.33
CA LEU A 124 2.16 -15.24 0.84
C LEU A 124 2.49 -14.74 -0.58
N THR A 125 1.47 -14.73 -1.41
CA THR A 125 1.51 -14.23 -2.79
C THR A 125 0.26 -13.38 -3.04
N PRO A 126 0.22 -12.57 -4.10
CA PRO A 126 -0.99 -11.83 -4.47
C PRO A 126 -2.22 -12.71 -4.77
N LYS A 127 -2.02 -14.03 -4.93
CA LYS A 127 -3.08 -15.01 -5.18
C LYS A 127 -3.44 -15.83 -3.95
N SER A 128 -2.80 -15.60 -2.80
CA SER A 128 -3.11 -16.29 -1.56
C SER A 128 -4.55 -15.99 -1.14
N LYS A 129 -5.26 -17.03 -0.72
CA LYS A 129 -6.63 -16.86 -0.25
C LYS A 129 -6.63 -16.20 1.11
N MET A 130 -7.58 -15.30 1.30
CA MET A 130 -7.83 -14.64 2.57
C MET A 130 -9.22 -15.03 3.06
N PHE A 131 -9.31 -15.39 4.32
CA PHE A 131 -10.53 -15.81 5.00
C PHE A 131 -10.93 -14.78 6.04
N ILE A 132 -12.24 -14.65 6.27
CA ILE A 132 -12.78 -13.77 7.28
C ILE A 132 -12.41 -14.32 8.67
N TYR A 133 -11.98 -13.42 9.55
CA TYR A 133 -11.71 -13.77 10.95
C TYR A 133 -13.03 -14.01 11.69
N PRO A 134 -13.18 -15.13 12.43
CA PRO A 134 -14.49 -15.58 12.90
C PRO A 134 -15.05 -14.85 14.13
N PHE A 135 -14.32 -13.89 14.71
CA PHE A 135 -14.78 -13.19 15.90
C PHE A 135 -15.68 -11.98 15.58
N SER A 136 -16.56 -11.64 16.53
CA SER A 136 -17.66 -10.69 16.37
C SER A 136 -17.28 -9.24 16.06
N ASN A 137 -16.01 -8.87 16.24
CA ASN A 137 -15.55 -7.51 16.00
C ASN A 137 -15.03 -7.28 14.58
N VAL A 138 -15.19 -8.26 13.70
CA VAL A 138 -14.77 -8.18 12.29
C VAL A 138 -15.98 -8.37 11.40
N GLU A 139 -16.35 -7.34 10.67
CA GLU A 139 -17.38 -7.38 9.63
C GLU A 139 -16.70 -7.47 8.26
N GLU A 140 -16.93 -8.58 7.57
CA GLU A 140 -16.13 -8.97 6.38
C GLU A 140 -14.63 -9.03 6.72
N PHE A 141 -13.87 -7.99 6.44
CA PHE A 141 -12.47 -7.84 6.81
C PHE A 141 -12.22 -6.60 7.67
N ARG A 142 -13.21 -5.78 7.91
CA ARG A 142 -13.07 -4.54 8.67
C ARG A 142 -13.14 -4.82 10.15
N LEU A 143 -12.09 -4.44 10.87
CA LEU A 143 -12.02 -4.56 12.32
C LEU A 143 -12.74 -3.36 12.97
N CYS A 144 -13.75 -3.62 13.77
CA CYS A 144 -14.39 -2.61 14.61
C CYS A 144 -13.49 -2.32 15.83
N THR A 145 -12.85 -1.15 15.84
CA THR A 145 -12.00 -0.72 16.96
C THR A 145 -12.76 -0.05 18.09
N GLY A 146 -14.09 0.14 17.94
CA GLY A 146 -14.92 0.85 18.89
C GLY A 146 -14.46 2.29 19.09
N SER A 147 -14.59 2.79 20.32
CA SER A 147 -14.06 4.11 20.70
C SER A 147 -12.55 4.10 21.00
N ASN A 148 -11.89 2.95 20.90
CA ASN A 148 -10.47 2.80 21.18
C ASN A 148 -9.63 3.25 19.96
N VAL A 149 -9.61 4.54 19.71
CA VAL A 149 -8.79 5.18 18.67
C VAL A 149 -7.28 5.05 18.94
N CYS A 150 -6.89 4.45 20.06
CA CYS A 150 -5.53 4.50 20.60
C CYS A 150 -4.85 3.14 20.78
N LEU A 151 -5.13 2.14 19.94
CA LEU A 151 -4.46 0.82 20.04
C LEU A 151 -2.96 0.83 19.70
N LEU A 152 -2.41 1.93 19.15
CA LEU A 152 -0.99 2.00 18.79
C LEU A 152 -0.14 2.88 19.70
N TYR A 153 -0.72 3.58 20.66
CA TYR A 153 0.02 4.46 21.58
C TYR A 153 -0.01 3.99 23.05
N THR A 154 -0.74 2.96 23.36
CA THR A 154 -0.68 2.34 24.69
C THR A 154 0.36 1.22 24.68
N SER A 155 1.63 1.60 24.83
CA SER A 155 2.52 0.77 25.60
C SER A 155 1.84 0.52 26.95
N PRO A 156 1.58 -0.74 27.39
CA PRO A 156 1.00 -0.97 28.71
C PRO A 156 1.89 -0.27 29.73
N SER A 157 1.30 0.67 30.46
CA SER A 157 2.00 1.32 31.56
C SER A 157 2.38 0.23 32.55
N PRO A 158 3.60 0.25 33.13
CA PRO A 158 3.99 -0.68 34.19
C PRO A 158 3.09 -0.67 35.41
N ARG A 159 2.07 0.19 35.42
CA ARG A 159 1.07 0.30 36.51
C ARG A 159 -0.22 -0.51 36.27
N ASP A 160 -0.36 -1.11 35.08
CA ASP A 160 -1.54 -1.92 34.73
C ASP A 160 -1.25 -3.43 34.81
N MET A 161 -0.14 -3.80 35.43
CA MET A 161 0.18 -5.19 35.81
C MET A 161 -0.09 -5.43 37.30
#